data_6f867841d1393832915114a59989f57b
#
_entry.id   6f867841d1393832915114a59989f57b
#
_cell.length_a   1.000
_cell.length_b   1.000
_cell.length_c   1.000
_cell.angle_alpha   90.00
_cell.angle_beta   90.00
_cell.angle_gamma   90.00
#
_symmetry.space_group_name_H-M   'P 1'
#
loop_
_entity.id
_entity.type
_entity.pdbx_description
1 polymer ?
#
loop_
_entity_poly.entity_id
_entity_poly.type
_entity_poly.pdbx_seq_one_letter_code
_entity_poly.pdbx_strand_id
1 'polypeptide(L)'
;QCGRIVRLLSRETQLERYLRAAERNGIVPITRLSPRYPARLRQTLGQRCPAVLFAKGDETPLSIRCISVVGSRELTEGGRAFAEAAGRLIARSGYALCSGGAMGADRAAQEACLKAGGSAVVFPAGRLLDCPAQAHVLYLAEQGYDLPFSAQRALSRNHFIHAMGEKTLVAQCRAGAGGTWDGTTENLRRGW
;
A
#
# COMPACT_ATOMS: atom_id res chain seq x y z
N GLN A 1 -22.27 -21.68 14.34
CA GLN A 1 -21.96 -20.75 13.23
C GLN A 1 -23.09 -19.75 12.96
N CYS A 2 -24.39 -20.15 12.97
CA CYS A 2 -25.53 -19.26 12.72
C CYS A 2 -25.60 -18.06 13.67
N GLY A 3 -25.41 -18.25 14.99
CA GLY A 3 -25.44 -17.14 15.96
C GLY A 3 -24.33 -16.11 15.79
N ARG A 4 -23.20 -16.47 15.17
CA ARG A 4 -22.13 -15.50 14.82
C ARG A 4 -22.54 -14.67 13.61
N ILE A 5 -23.15 -15.27 12.60
CA ILE A 5 -23.63 -14.60 11.41
C ILE A 5 -24.72 -13.59 11.77
N VAL A 6 -25.70 -14.00 12.57
CA VAL A 6 -26.79 -13.10 13.05
C VAL A 6 -26.20 -11.89 13.79
N ARG A 7 -25.22 -12.09 14.68
CA ARG A 7 -24.55 -10.99 15.40
C ARG A 7 -23.75 -10.06 14.48
N LEU A 8 -23.18 -10.57 13.39
CA LEU A 8 -22.50 -9.74 12.40
C LEU A 8 -23.51 -8.91 11.59
N LEU A 9 -24.63 -9.51 11.18
CA LEU A 9 -25.68 -8.81 10.45
C LEU A 9 -26.38 -7.74 11.30
N SER A 10 -26.48 -7.93 12.63
CA SER A 10 -27.04 -6.91 13.53
C SER A 10 -26.18 -5.63 13.70
N ARG A 11 -25.02 -5.56 13.06
CA ARG A 11 -24.13 -4.39 13.06
C ARG A 11 -24.36 -3.42 11.89
N GLU A 12 -25.41 -3.60 11.13
CA GLU A 12 -25.70 -2.78 9.94
C GLU A 12 -25.63 -1.28 10.22
N THR A 13 -26.35 -0.80 11.23
CA THR A 13 -26.34 0.62 11.62
C THR A 13 -24.94 1.13 11.99
N GLN A 14 -24.13 0.29 12.66
CA GLN A 14 -22.76 0.65 12.99
C GLN A 14 -21.89 0.73 11.75
N LEU A 15 -22.03 -0.23 10.83
CA LEU A 15 -21.34 -0.26 9.55
C LEU A 15 -21.70 0.97 8.70
N GLU A 16 -22.98 1.30 8.59
CA GLU A 16 -23.42 2.49 7.85
C GLU A 16 -22.78 3.78 8.39
N ARG A 17 -22.79 3.96 9.72
CA ARG A 17 -22.13 5.12 10.36
C ARG A 17 -20.65 5.18 10.03
N TYR A 18 -19.98 4.04 10.08
CA TYR A 18 -18.55 3.91 9.76
C TYR A 18 -18.28 4.28 8.30
N LEU A 19 -19.07 3.76 7.36
CA LEU A 19 -18.93 4.05 5.93
C LEU A 19 -19.26 5.51 5.60
N ARG A 20 -20.31 6.08 6.18
CA ARG A 20 -20.64 7.52 6.01
C ARG A 20 -19.53 8.43 6.58
N ALA A 21 -18.87 8.01 7.68
CA ALA A 21 -17.74 8.75 8.21
C ALA A 21 -16.52 8.66 7.28
N ALA A 22 -16.26 7.51 6.66
CA ALA A 22 -15.23 7.34 5.63
C ALA A 22 -15.48 8.27 4.43
N GLU A 23 -16.69 8.24 3.88
CA GLU A 23 -17.11 9.03 2.71
C GLU A 23 -16.92 10.54 2.94
N ARG A 24 -17.31 11.06 4.10
CA ARG A 24 -17.09 12.48 4.46
C ARG A 24 -15.63 12.90 4.47
N ASN A 25 -14.71 11.95 4.57
CA ASN A 25 -13.26 12.15 4.53
C ASN A 25 -12.64 11.76 3.18
N GLY A 26 -13.45 11.56 2.14
CA GLY A 26 -12.98 11.18 0.81
C GLY A 26 -12.40 9.76 0.78
N ILE A 27 -12.85 8.88 1.69
CA ILE A 27 -12.39 7.49 1.78
C ILE A 27 -13.52 6.57 1.31
N VAL A 28 -13.20 5.69 0.37
CA VAL A 28 -14.17 4.75 -0.21
C VAL A 28 -13.74 3.30 0.04
N PRO A 29 -14.67 2.40 0.36
CA PRO A 29 -14.38 0.98 0.43
C PRO A 29 -14.36 0.37 -0.98
N ILE A 30 -13.34 -0.41 -1.29
CA ILE A 30 -13.24 -1.21 -2.51
C ILE A 30 -13.28 -2.67 -2.10
N THR A 31 -14.38 -3.35 -2.35
CA THR A 31 -14.52 -4.77 -2.02
C THR A 31 -13.79 -5.65 -3.02
N ARG A 32 -13.37 -6.84 -2.60
CA ARG A 32 -12.70 -7.83 -3.45
C ARG A 32 -13.54 -8.22 -4.69
N LEU A 33 -14.85 -8.02 -4.67
CA LEU A 33 -15.76 -8.30 -5.79
C LEU A 33 -15.86 -7.12 -6.77
N SER A 34 -15.41 -5.93 -6.38
CA SER A 34 -15.43 -4.74 -7.23
C SER A 34 -14.46 -4.86 -8.41
N PRO A 35 -14.84 -4.41 -9.62
CA PRO A 35 -13.90 -4.30 -10.75
C PRO A 35 -12.75 -3.32 -10.48
N ARG A 36 -12.93 -2.36 -9.55
CA ARG A 36 -11.91 -1.40 -9.12
C ARG A 36 -10.85 -2.03 -8.20
N TYR A 37 -11.09 -3.26 -7.69
CA TYR A 37 -10.11 -3.91 -6.81
C TYR A 37 -8.84 -4.24 -7.57
N PRO A 38 -7.62 -3.95 -7.03
CA PRO A 38 -6.36 -4.18 -7.72
C PRO A 38 -6.23 -5.62 -8.20
N ALA A 39 -6.27 -5.83 -9.53
CA ALA A 39 -6.22 -7.16 -10.14
C ALA A 39 -4.95 -7.92 -9.73
N ARG A 40 -3.81 -7.21 -9.68
CA ARG A 40 -2.53 -7.79 -9.26
C ARG A 40 -2.58 -8.36 -7.83
N LEU A 41 -3.15 -7.65 -6.86
CA LEU A 41 -3.31 -8.18 -5.50
C LEU A 41 -4.14 -9.46 -5.48
N ARG A 42 -5.22 -9.50 -6.25
CA ARG A 42 -6.10 -10.65 -6.38
C ARG A 42 -5.38 -11.86 -6.97
N GLN A 43 -4.60 -11.64 -8.02
CA GLN A 43 -3.81 -12.68 -8.69
C GLN A 43 -2.70 -13.23 -7.76
N THR A 44 -1.98 -12.33 -7.08
CA THR A 44 -0.82 -12.69 -6.27
C THR A 44 -1.22 -13.34 -4.95
N LEU A 45 -2.24 -12.81 -4.26
CA LEU A 45 -2.62 -13.25 -2.91
C LEU A 45 -3.75 -14.30 -2.91
N GLY A 46 -4.54 -14.41 -3.98
CA GLY A 46 -5.65 -15.34 -4.07
C GLY A 46 -6.64 -15.17 -2.91
N GLN A 47 -6.91 -16.23 -2.17
CA GLN A 47 -7.83 -16.20 -1.03
C GLN A 47 -7.33 -15.36 0.17
N ARG A 48 -6.03 -15.06 0.25
CA ARG A 48 -5.44 -14.19 1.28
C ARG A 48 -5.59 -12.71 0.99
N CYS A 49 -6.17 -12.38 -0.15
CA CYS A 49 -6.49 -11.03 -0.54
C CYS A 49 -7.49 -10.42 0.45
N PRO A 50 -7.31 -9.19 0.95
CA PRO A 50 -8.27 -8.51 1.80
C PRO A 50 -9.67 -8.49 1.19
N ALA A 51 -10.69 -8.73 2.00
CA ALA A 51 -12.08 -8.67 1.53
C ALA A 51 -12.48 -7.25 1.12
N VAL A 52 -11.88 -6.25 1.78
CA VAL A 52 -12.10 -4.82 1.55
C VAL A 52 -10.77 -4.09 1.65
N LEU A 53 -10.55 -3.12 0.77
CA LEU A 53 -9.54 -2.08 0.89
C LEU A 53 -10.25 -0.74 1.07
N PHE A 54 -9.79 0.07 2.00
CA PHE A 54 -10.18 1.47 2.09
C PHE A 54 -9.23 2.30 1.23
N ALA A 55 -9.76 3.12 0.34
CA ALA A 55 -9.01 3.92 -0.61
C ALA A 55 -9.25 5.41 -0.37
N LYS A 56 -8.18 6.22 -0.43
CA LYS A 56 -8.21 7.68 -0.36
C LYS A 56 -7.29 8.29 -1.39
N GLY A 57 -7.77 9.25 -2.14
CA GLY A 57 -6.99 9.99 -3.13
C GLY A 57 -7.32 9.65 -4.57
N ASP A 58 -6.34 9.78 -5.46
CA ASP A 58 -6.49 9.56 -6.90
C ASP A 58 -6.48 8.06 -7.22
N GLU A 59 -7.53 7.55 -7.84
CA GLU A 59 -7.62 6.11 -8.18
C GLU A 59 -6.97 5.77 -9.54
N THR A 60 -6.54 6.75 -10.31
CA THR A 60 -5.87 6.53 -11.60
C THR A 60 -4.73 5.50 -11.54
N PRO A 61 -3.91 5.47 -10.46
CA PRO A 61 -2.85 4.47 -10.33
C PRO A 61 -3.32 3.01 -10.30
N LEU A 62 -4.61 2.73 -10.00
CA LEU A 62 -5.13 1.35 -10.01
C LEU A 62 -5.21 0.74 -11.41
N SER A 63 -5.26 1.56 -12.46
CA SER A 63 -5.25 1.11 -13.85
C SER A 63 -3.83 0.92 -14.41
N ILE A 64 -2.80 1.26 -13.64
CA ILE A 64 -1.40 1.22 -14.05
C ILE A 64 -0.69 0.04 -13.37
N ARG A 65 0.18 -0.64 -14.11
CA ARG A 65 1.06 -1.67 -13.54
C ARG A 65 2.01 -1.05 -12.53
N CYS A 66 2.26 -1.72 -11.41
CA CYS A 66 3.07 -1.19 -10.33
C CYS A 66 4.45 -1.85 -10.24
N ILE A 67 5.45 -1.06 -9.86
CA ILE A 67 6.73 -1.54 -9.35
C ILE A 67 6.85 -1.09 -7.90
N SER A 68 7.18 -2.02 -7.01
CA SER A 68 7.33 -1.75 -5.59
C SER A 68 8.74 -1.27 -5.26
N VAL A 69 8.83 -0.27 -4.37
CA VAL A 69 10.10 0.16 -3.79
C VAL A 69 9.98 0.08 -2.28
N VAL A 70 10.93 -0.62 -1.67
CA VAL A 70 11.04 -0.79 -0.22
C VAL A 70 12.49 -0.54 0.22
N GLY A 71 12.68 -0.22 1.49
CA GLY A 71 14.03 -0.05 2.00
C GLY A 71 14.09 0.49 3.43
N SER A 72 15.31 0.75 3.87
CA SER A 72 15.59 1.30 5.19
C SER A 72 14.96 2.68 5.37
N ARG A 73 14.58 2.99 6.61
CA ARG A 73 14.18 4.36 7.02
C ARG A 73 15.38 5.31 7.08
N GLU A 74 16.55 4.77 7.39
CA GLU A 74 17.83 5.47 7.40
C GLU A 74 18.62 5.02 6.18
N LEU A 75 18.90 5.93 5.29
CA LEU A 75 19.60 5.67 4.03
C LEU A 75 21.01 6.25 4.07
N THR A 76 21.95 5.48 3.54
CA THR A 76 23.21 6.03 3.05
C THR A 76 22.95 6.94 1.84
N GLU A 77 23.92 7.74 1.45
CA GLU A 77 23.85 8.55 0.25
C GLU A 77 23.58 7.70 -1.01
N GLY A 78 24.28 6.58 -1.15
CA GLY A 78 24.07 5.64 -2.25
C GLY A 78 22.67 5.00 -2.23
N GLY A 79 22.16 4.64 -1.05
CA GLY A 79 20.80 4.12 -0.90
C GLY A 79 19.72 5.14 -1.31
N ARG A 80 19.93 6.41 -0.95
CA ARG A 80 19.06 7.51 -1.36
C ARG A 80 19.12 7.74 -2.87
N ALA A 81 20.31 7.82 -3.43
CA ALA A 81 20.50 8.01 -4.88
C ALA A 81 19.84 6.89 -5.69
N PHE A 82 19.95 5.64 -5.22
CA PHE A 82 19.28 4.48 -5.83
C PHE A 82 17.76 4.62 -5.74
N ALA A 83 17.20 4.92 -4.57
CA ALA A 83 15.75 5.05 -4.39
C ALA A 83 15.17 6.14 -5.30
N GLU A 84 15.83 7.30 -5.39
CA GLU A 84 15.42 8.39 -6.27
C GLU A 84 15.53 8.03 -7.75
N ALA A 85 16.62 7.36 -8.16
CA ALA A 85 16.79 6.89 -9.53
C ALA A 85 15.71 5.86 -9.90
N ALA A 86 15.40 4.92 -9.00
CA ALA A 86 14.32 3.97 -9.17
C ALA A 86 12.97 4.66 -9.35
N GLY A 87 12.64 5.64 -8.50
CA GLY A 87 11.40 6.41 -8.62
C GLY A 87 11.27 7.12 -9.97
N ARG A 88 12.31 7.80 -10.42
CA ARG A 88 12.34 8.44 -11.74
C ARG A 88 12.18 7.44 -12.90
N LEU A 89 12.87 6.31 -12.80
CA LEU A 89 12.79 5.27 -13.83
C LEU A 89 11.38 4.67 -13.91
N ILE A 90 10.77 4.36 -12.79
CA ILE A 90 9.40 3.83 -12.70
C ILE A 90 8.43 4.77 -13.42
N ALA A 91 8.46 6.08 -13.12
CA ALA A 91 7.63 7.08 -13.78
C ALA A 91 7.84 7.12 -15.29
N ARG A 92 9.11 7.20 -15.75
CA ARG A 92 9.46 7.24 -17.18
C ARG A 92 9.09 5.98 -17.94
N SER A 93 9.01 4.84 -17.26
CA SER A 93 8.63 3.56 -17.86
C SER A 93 7.11 3.33 -17.88
N GLY A 94 6.31 4.32 -17.46
CA GLY A 94 4.85 4.24 -17.45
C GLY A 94 4.27 3.34 -16.36
N TYR A 95 5.05 3.02 -15.32
CA TYR A 95 4.58 2.30 -14.15
C TYR A 95 4.16 3.25 -13.03
N ALA A 96 3.26 2.79 -12.17
CA ALA A 96 3.02 3.41 -10.88
C ALA A 96 4.00 2.85 -9.83
N LEU A 97 4.47 3.70 -8.93
CA LEU A 97 5.29 3.27 -7.80
C LEU A 97 4.39 2.74 -6.68
N CYS A 98 4.72 1.58 -6.10
CA CYS A 98 4.06 1.09 -4.89
C CYS A 98 5.03 1.13 -3.71
N SER A 99 4.61 1.69 -2.57
CA SER A 99 5.44 1.78 -1.36
C SER A 99 4.62 1.82 -0.08
N GLY A 100 5.29 1.88 1.05
CA GLY A 100 4.65 2.05 2.35
C GLY A 100 4.53 3.49 2.82
N GLY A 101 5.09 4.44 2.09
CA GLY A 101 5.11 5.84 2.47
C GLY A 101 5.92 6.16 3.73
N ALA A 102 6.78 5.24 4.18
CA ALA A 102 7.66 5.46 5.33
C ALA A 102 8.79 6.44 4.98
N MET A 103 9.42 7.01 6.02
CA MET A 103 10.64 7.80 5.82
C MET A 103 11.74 6.92 5.17
N GLY A 104 12.72 7.57 4.56
CA GLY A 104 13.85 6.88 3.92
C GLY A 104 13.53 6.46 2.49
N ALA A 105 13.72 5.19 2.16
CA ALA A 105 13.63 4.67 0.79
C ALA A 105 12.28 4.92 0.11
N ASP A 106 11.20 4.60 0.83
CA ASP A 106 9.84 4.72 0.30
C ASP A 106 9.57 6.18 -0.12
N ARG A 107 9.87 7.12 0.79
CA ARG A 107 9.61 8.54 0.57
C ARG A 107 10.51 9.13 -0.54
N ALA A 108 11.81 8.80 -0.53
CA ALA A 108 12.74 9.27 -1.55
C ALA A 108 12.33 8.81 -2.96
N ALA A 109 11.95 7.54 -3.11
CA ALA A 109 11.47 6.99 -4.37
C ALA A 109 10.13 7.60 -4.80
N GLN A 110 9.18 7.76 -3.88
CA GLN A 110 7.86 8.34 -4.15
C GLN A 110 7.97 9.78 -4.61
N GLU A 111 8.73 10.64 -3.91
CA GLU A 111 8.94 12.03 -4.28
C GLU A 111 9.60 12.16 -5.67
N ALA A 112 10.61 11.32 -5.95
CA ALA A 112 11.28 11.31 -7.24
C ALA A 112 10.36 10.83 -8.38
N CYS A 113 9.50 9.85 -8.13
CA CYS A 113 8.49 9.37 -9.07
C CYS A 113 7.48 10.47 -9.42
N LEU A 114 6.91 11.12 -8.41
CA LEU A 114 5.92 12.18 -8.60
C LEU A 114 6.51 13.41 -9.29
N LYS A 115 7.73 13.82 -8.92
CA LYS A 115 8.46 14.90 -9.60
C LYS A 115 8.73 14.61 -11.09
N ALA A 116 8.84 13.34 -11.46
CA ALA A 116 8.99 12.90 -12.84
C ALA A 116 7.66 12.71 -13.59
N GLY A 117 6.53 13.14 -13.01
CA GLY A 117 5.20 13.03 -13.61
C GLY A 117 4.56 11.67 -13.47
N GLY A 118 5.09 10.79 -12.61
CA GLY A 118 4.53 9.48 -12.33
C GLY A 118 3.44 9.51 -11.27
N SER A 119 2.97 8.32 -10.89
CA SER A 119 1.92 8.13 -9.89
C SER A 119 2.32 7.09 -8.85
N ALA A 120 1.64 7.09 -7.70
CA ALA A 120 1.99 6.21 -6.60
C ALA A 120 0.77 5.57 -5.94
N VAL A 121 0.92 4.30 -5.54
CA VAL A 121 0.03 3.58 -4.63
C VAL A 121 0.76 3.42 -3.31
N VAL A 122 0.17 3.89 -2.23
CA VAL A 122 0.79 3.90 -0.91
C VAL A 122 -0.05 3.08 0.07
N PHE A 123 0.59 2.15 0.77
CA PHE A 123 -0.01 1.43 1.89
C PHE A 123 0.52 2.03 3.21
N PRO A 124 -0.13 3.03 3.82
CA PRO A 124 0.34 3.59 5.08
C PRO A 124 0.09 2.61 6.24
N ALA A 125 0.95 2.64 7.24
CA ALA A 125 0.73 1.87 8.47
C ALA A 125 -0.08 2.64 9.53
N GLY A 126 -0.42 3.89 9.26
CA GLY A 126 -1.26 4.77 10.07
C GLY A 126 -2.65 4.97 9.49
N ARG A 127 -3.38 5.96 10.02
CA ARG A 127 -4.74 6.27 9.57
C ARG A 127 -4.75 6.88 8.18
N LEU A 128 -5.67 6.44 7.31
CA LEU A 128 -5.92 7.12 6.04
C LEU A 128 -6.43 8.55 6.23
N LEU A 129 -7.08 8.82 7.37
CA LEU A 129 -7.54 10.16 7.73
C LEU A 129 -6.40 11.18 7.72
N ASP A 130 -5.20 10.77 8.15
CA ASP A 130 -4.02 11.62 8.26
C ASP A 130 -3.24 11.74 6.94
N CYS A 131 -3.61 10.96 5.92
CA CYS A 131 -2.95 11.04 4.61
C CYS A 131 -3.42 12.31 3.86
N PRO A 132 -2.48 13.10 3.30
CA PRO A 132 -2.82 14.31 2.57
C PRO A 132 -3.53 13.99 1.25
N ALA A 133 -4.39 14.89 0.80
CA ALA A 133 -4.85 14.86 -0.58
C ALA A 133 -3.68 15.28 -1.49
N GLN A 134 -3.26 14.39 -2.39
CA GLN A 134 -2.15 14.63 -3.30
C GLN A 134 -2.51 14.08 -4.69
N ALA A 135 -2.31 14.88 -5.72
CA ALA A 135 -2.52 14.44 -7.10
C ALA A 135 -1.63 13.23 -7.44
N HIS A 136 -2.16 12.31 -8.20
CA HIS A 136 -1.48 11.08 -8.64
C HIS A 136 -1.05 10.12 -7.52
N VAL A 137 -1.62 10.27 -6.30
CA VAL A 137 -1.36 9.37 -5.18
C VAL A 137 -2.65 8.74 -4.68
N LEU A 138 -2.64 7.42 -4.60
CA LEU A 138 -3.67 6.62 -3.98
C LEU A 138 -3.15 5.99 -2.69
N TYR A 139 -3.87 6.18 -1.60
CA TYR A 139 -3.59 5.51 -0.33
C TYR A 139 -4.57 4.35 -0.13
N LEU A 140 -4.06 3.18 0.25
CA LEU A 140 -4.83 1.96 0.49
C LEU A 140 -4.57 1.42 1.89
N ALA A 141 -5.64 1.01 2.59
CA ALA A 141 -5.54 0.32 3.87
C ALA A 141 -6.43 -0.93 3.88
N GLU A 142 -5.90 -2.03 4.41
CA GLU A 142 -6.55 -3.35 4.41
C GLU A 142 -7.33 -3.66 5.68
N GLN A 143 -7.09 -2.95 6.79
CA GLN A 143 -7.75 -3.23 8.08
C GLN A 143 -8.87 -2.24 8.39
N GLY A 144 -8.56 -0.96 8.36
CA GLY A 144 -9.50 0.11 8.64
C GLY A 144 -8.85 1.45 8.36
N TYR A 145 -9.66 2.44 8.03
CA TYR A 145 -9.15 3.75 7.63
C TYR A 145 -8.74 4.64 8.81
N ASP A 146 -9.22 4.33 10.00
CA ASP A 146 -9.10 5.13 11.24
C ASP A 146 -8.13 4.53 12.27
N LEU A 147 -7.51 3.40 11.94
CA LEU A 147 -6.60 2.71 12.85
C LEU A 147 -5.25 3.42 12.95
N PRO A 148 -4.75 3.72 14.17
CA PRO A 148 -3.49 4.41 14.37
C PRO A 148 -2.30 3.55 13.93
N PHE A 149 -1.14 4.19 13.80
CA PHE A 149 0.11 3.49 13.51
C PHE A 149 0.42 2.42 14.57
N SER A 150 0.89 1.27 14.11
CA SER A 150 1.58 0.29 14.95
C SER A 150 2.67 -0.42 14.13
N ALA A 151 3.71 -0.88 14.85
CA ALA A 151 4.79 -1.65 14.22
C ALA A 151 4.29 -2.96 13.60
N GLN A 152 3.33 -3.62 14.25
CA GLN A 152 2.70 -4.83 13.75
C GLN A 152 1.97 -4.57 12.43
N ARG A 153 1.21 -3.48 12.33
CA ARG A 153 0.53 -3.08 11.08
C ARG A 153 1.54 -2.74 9.98
N ALA A 154 2.65 -2.07 10.33
CA ALA A 154 3.71 -1.77 9.38
C ALA A 154 4.36 -3.05 8.81
N LEU A 155 4.53 -4.08 9.63
CA LEU A 155 5.04 -5.38 9.17
C LEU A 155 3.99 -6.14 8.35
N SER A 156 2.75 -6.23 8.85
CA SER A 156 1.70 -7.00 8.17
C SER A 156 1.34 -6.43 6.79
N ARG A 157 1.39 -5.11 6.60
CA ARG A 157 1.06 -4.51 5.30
C ARG A 157 2.18 -4.62 4.25
N ASN A 158 3.41 -4.96 4.65
CA ASN A 158 4.54 -5.07 3.71
C ASN A 158 4.27 -6.10 2.61
N HIS A 159 3.59 -7.20 2.92
CA HIS A 159 3.25 -8.19 1.90
C HIS A 159 2.29 -7.64 0.83
N PHE A 160 1.44 -6.66 1.15
CA PHE A 160 0.60 -6.00 0.13
C PHE A 160 1.43 -5.14 -0.82
N ILE A 161 2.48 -4.47 -0.31
CA ILE A 161 3.40 -3.71 -1.14
C ILE A 161 4.08 -4.64 -2.15
N HIS A 162 4.68 -5.74 -1.66
CA HIS A 162 5.33 -6.72 -2.53
C HIS A 162 4.35 -7.36 -3.53
N ALA A 163 3.17 -7.74 -3.06
CA ALA A 163 2.15 -8.38 -3.90
C ALA A 163 1.53 -7.44 -4.94
N MET A 164 1.55 -6.13 -4.72
CA MET A 164 1.02 -5.12 -5.65
C MET A 164 1.97 -4.88 -6.82
N GLY A 165 3.27 -4.90 -6.58
CA GLY A 165 4.28 -4.71 -7.62
C GLY A 165 4.52 -5.96 -8.47
N GLU A 166 4.83 -5.76 -9.74
CA GLU A 166 5.32 -6.85 -10.60
C GLU A 166 6.75 -7.25 -10.25
N LYS A 167 7.50 -6.29 -9.78
CA LYS A 167 8.85 -6.42 -9.23
C LYS A 167 8.95 -5.58 -7.98
N THR A 168 9.87 -5.96 -7.08
CA THR A 168 10.23 -5.16 -5.92
C THR A 168 11.69 -4.76 -6.00
N LEU A 169 11.95 -3.45 -5.91
CA LEU A 169 13.29 -2.89 -5.79
C LEU A 169 13.58 -2.63 -4.31
N VAL A 170 14.70 -3.12 -3.84
CA VAL A 170 15.15 -2.91 -2.45
C VAL A 170 16.29 -1.91 -2.45
N ALA A 171 16.02 -0.69 -2.00
CA ALA A 171 17.01 0.40 -2.05
C ALA A 171 18.15 0.20 -1.04
N GLN A 172 17.82 -0.24 0.15
CA GLN A 172 18.78 -0.57 1.20
C GLN A 172 18.12 -1.44 2.25
N CYS A 173 18.84 -2.44 2.75
CA CYS A 173 18.35 -3.37 3.74
C CYS A 173 19.48 -3.80 4.68
N ARG A 174 19.18 -3.99 5.96
CA ARG A 174 20.08 -4.67 6.90
C ARG A 174 19.82 -6.17 6.78
N ALA A 175 20.86 -6.92 6.42
CA ALA A 175 20.78 -8.38 6.36
C ALA A 175 20.38 -8.98 7.71
N GLY A 176 19.42 -9.89 7.70
CA GLY A 176 18.96 -10.62 8.88
C GLY A 176 18.08 -9.82 9.86
N ALA A 177 17.74 -8.56 9.58
CA ALA A 177 17.00 -7.74 10.53
C ALA A 177 16.08 -6.69 9.89
N GLY A 178 14.91 -6.49 10.52
CA GLY A 178 13.98 -5.42 10.24
C GLY A 178 12.95 -5.73 9.15
N GLY A 179 11.91 -4.91 9.10
CA GLY A 179 10.74 -5.15 8.27
C GLY A 179 10.99 -5.22 6.76
N THR A 180 12.02 -4.54 6.26
CA THR A 180 12.42 -4.65 4.85
C THR A 180 13.01 -6.02 4.55
N TRP A 181 13.87 -6.54 5.44
CA TRP A 181 14.45 -7.88 5.31
C TRP A 181 13.35 -8.96 5.37
N ASP A 182 12.50 -8.90 6.40
CA ASP A 182 11.44 -9.88 6.62
C ASP A 182 10.46 -9.91 5.44
N GLY A 183 10.00 -8.74 4.99
CA GLY A 183 9.10 -8.62 3.85
C GLY A 183 9.72 -9.10 2.54
N THR A 184 10.99 -8.77 2.28
CA THR A 184 11.70 -9.20 1.08
C THR A 184 11.96 -10.71 1.08
N THR A 185 12.35 -11.28 2.22
CA THR A 185 12.56 -12.71 2.36
C THR A 185 11.26 -13.49 2.16
N GLU A 186 10.16 -13.00 2.72
CA GLU A 186 8.83 -13.60 2.51
C GLU A 186 8.40 -13.50 1.05
N ASN A 187 8.63 -12.37 0.38
CA ASN A 187 8.38 -12.19 -1.05
C ASN A 187 9.13 -13.24 -1.89
N LEU A 188 10.42 -13.44 -1.64
CA LEU A 188 11.23 -14.43 -2.34
C LEU A 188 10.72 -15.87 -2.12
N ARG A 189 10.34 -16.21 -0.88
CA ARG A 189 9.79 -17.54 -0.56
C ARG A 189 8.47 -17.82 -1.26
N ARG A 190 7.67 -16.79 -1.50
CA ARG A 190 6.35 -16.93 -2.10
C ARG A 190 6.33 -16.74 -3.61
N GLY A 191 7.41 -16.24 -4.21
CA GLY A 191 7.51 -15.96 -5.64
C GLY A 191 6.54 -14.87 -6.12
N TRP A 192 6.32 -13.86 -5.30
CA TRP A 192 5.45 -12.72 -5.67
C TRP A 192 6.12 -11.78 -6.65
#